data_a0939e8b0e8dbf1e410ec8a833493194
#
_entry.id   a0939e8b0e8dbf1e410ec8a833493194
#
_cell.length_a   1.000
_cell.length_b   1.000
_cell.length_c   1.000
_cell.angle_alpha   90.00
_cell.angle_beta   90.00
_cell.angle_gamma   90.00
#
_symmetry.space_group_name_H-M   'P 1'
#
loop_
_entity.id
_entity.type
_entity.pdbx_description
1 polymer ?
#
loop_
_entity_poly.entity_id
_entity_poly.type
_entity_poly.pdbx_seq_one_letter_code
_entity_poly.pdbx_strand_id
1 'polypeptide(L)'
;MLEKYGRVYAAVDLSAVVENMERMKEALSPQTKMIGVIKADGYGHGAVPVGRELEKLPYVSGYATATAEEALILRRAGLKKPVLILGYTFPVSYTHLTLPTIL
;
A
#
# COMPACT_ATOMS: atom_id res chain seq x y z
N MET A 1 7.16 14.86 20.69
CA MET A 1 6.24 13.82 20.25
C MET A 1 6.77 12.40 20.40
N LEU A 2 8.02 12.16 20.03
CA LEU A 2 8.60 10.81 20.15
C LEU A 2 8.71 10.36 21.60
N GLU A 3 8.88 11.27 22.52
CA GLU A 3 8.95 10.96 23.96
C GLU A 3 7.68 10.28 24.48
N LYS A 4 6.53 10.51 23.82
CA LYS A 4 5.27 9.86 24.17
C LYS A 4 5.33 8.34 24.08
N TYR A 5 6.19 7.82 23.23
CA TYR A 5 6.22 6.40 22.92
C TYR A 5 7.24 5.62 23.74
N GLY A 6 7.86 6.31 24.72
CA GLY A 6 8.77 5.66 25.64
C GLY A 6 10.13 5.37 25.03
N ARG A 7 10.70 4.22 25.42
CA ARG A 7 12.09 3.90 25.09
C ARG A 7 12.29 3.29 23.71
N VAL A 8 11.24 2.73 23.12
CA VAL A 8 11.33 2.02 21.85
C VAL A 8 10.32 2.58 20.88
N TYR A 9 10.79 2.95 19.71
CA TYR A 9 9.91 3.38 18.64
C TYR A 9 10.57 3.07 17.30
N ALA A 10 9.76 3.01 16.25
CA ALA A 10 10.24 2.89 14.88
C ALA A 10 9.86 4.15 14.13
N ALA A 11 10.83 4.79 13.51
CA ALA A 11 10.60 5.96 12.66
C ALA A 11 10.67 5.55 11.20
N VAL A 12 9.65 5.91 10.42
CA VAL A 12 9.58 5.61 8.99
C VAL A 12 9.71 6.92 8.22
N ASP A 13 10.68 6.97 7.32
CA ASP A 13 10.88 8.13 6.46
C ASP A 13 10.11 7.92 5.16
N LEU A 14 8.95 8.53 5.04
CA LEU A 14 8.10 8.41 3.85
C LEU A 14 8.74 9.04 2.62
N SER A 15 9.58 10.04 2.80
CA SER A 15 10.33 10.62 1.67
C SER A 15 11.28 9.60 1.06
N ALA A 16 11.92 8.79 1.90
CA ALA A 16 12.81 7.75 1.42
C ALA A 16 12.05 6.67 0.65
N VAL A 17 10.82 6.36 1.08
CA VAL A 17 9.97 5.42 0.35
C VAL A 17 9.73 5.94 -1.07
N VAL A 18 9.35 7.20 -1.20
CA VAL A 18 9.09 7.82 -2.51
C VAL A 18 10.36 7.85 -3.36
N GLU A 19 11.49 8.25 -2.78
CA GLU A 19 12.77 8.28 -3.50
C GLU A 19 13.15 6.89 -4.03
N ASN A 20 12.94 5.86 -3.23
CA ASN A 20 13.22 4.49 -3.64
C ASN A 20 12.32 4.07 -4.80
N MET A 21 11.04 4.43 -4.75
CA MET A 21 10.11 4.15 -5.84
C MET A 21 10.55 4.85 -7.13
N GLU A 22 10.96 6.12 -7.04
CA GLU A 22 11.43 6.86 -8.20
C GLU A 22 12.66 6.20 -8.82
N ARG A 23 13.61 5.77 -8.00
CA ARG A 23 14.81 5.08 -8.49
C ARG A 23 14.49 3.78 -9.19
N MET A 24 13.56 3.00 -8.61
CA MET A 24 13.13 1.76 -9.24
C MET A 24 12.43 2.04 -10.56
N LYS A 25 11.60 3.06 -10.62
CA LYS A 25 10.88 3.43 -11.82
C LYS A 25 11.84 3.82 -12.95
N GLU A 26 12.91 4.54 -12.63
CA GLU A 26 13.92 4.95 -13.63
C GLU A 26 14.56 3.75 -14.32
N ALA A 27 14.67 2.61 -13.63
CA ALA A 27 15.27 1.41 -14.20
C ALA A 27 14.30 0.61 -15.08
N LEU A 28 13.05 1.01 -15.15
CA LEU A 28 12.00 0.30 -15.89
C LEU A 28 11.69 1.03 -17.20
N SER A 29 11.08 0.33 -18.16
CA SER A 29 10.64 0.97 -19.38
C SER A 29 9.55 2.01 -19.06
N PRO A 30 9.41 3.06 -19.88
CA PRO A 30 8.43 4.11 -19.60
C PRO A 30 6.98 3.61 -19.48
N GLN A 31 6.64 2.52 -20.15
CA GLN A 31 5.28 1.97 -20.12
C GLN A 31 5.03 1.05 -18.92
N THR A 32 6.08 0.65 -18.21
CA THR A 32 5.94 -0.28 -17.11
C THR A 32 5.39 0.44 -15.88
N LYS A 33 4.32 -0.11 -15.32
CA LYS A 33 3.72 0.38 -14.06
C LYS A 33 4.21 -0.48 -12.90
N MET A 34 4.00 0.03 -11.70
CA MET A 34 4.42 -0.64 -10.48
C MET A 34 3.21 -0.95 -9.61
N ILE A 35 3.28 -2.04 -8.86
CA ILE A 35 2.30 -2.36 -7.83
C ILE A 35 3.02 -2.33 -6.50
N GLY A 36 2.47 -1.58 -5.54
CA GLY A 36 3.04 -1.49 -4.21
C GLY A 36 2.55 -2.63 -3.32
N VAL A 37 3.43 -3.54 -2.98
CA VAL A 37 3.09 -4.65 -2.07
C VAL A 37 3.19 -4.14 -0.64
N ILE A 38 2.04 -3.96 0.00
CA ILE A 38 1.97 -3.39 1.35
C ILE A 38 1.23 -4.31 2.33
N LYS A 39 1.28 -5.61 2.07
CA LYS A 39 0.75 -6.61 3.00
C LYS A 39 1.49 -6.56 4.33
N ALA A 40 0.93 -7.19 5.36
CA ALA A 40 1.51 -7.22 6.70
C ALA A 40 1.81 -5.79 7.20
N ASP A 41 0.84 -4.90 7.03
CA ASP A 41 0.93 -3.48 7.41
C ASP A 41 2.16 -2.80 6.79
N GLY A 42 2.37 -3.06 5.48
CA GLY A 42 3.54 -2.51 4.77
C GLY A 42 4.84 -3.08 5.31
N TYR A 43 4.83 -4.36 5.69
CA TYR A 43 5.97 -5.02 6.32
C TYR A 43 6.41 -4.29 7.60
N GLY A 44 5.45 -3.78 8.34
CA GLY A 44 5.70 -3.05 9.57
C GLY A 44 5.94 -1.55 9.40
N HIS A 45 5.97 -1.05 8.16
CA HIS A 45 6.19 0.38 7.90
C HIS A 45 4.91 1.20 7.95
N GLY A 46 3.76 0.54 8.05
CA GLY A 46 2.46 1.20 8.04
C GLY A 46 1.87 1.26 6.65
N ALA A 47 0.89 0.37 6.37
CA ALA A 47 0.28 0.26 5.04
C ALA A 47 -0.42 1.56 4.62
N VAL A 48 -1.14 2.21 5.53
CA VAL A 48 -1.88 3.41 5.19
C VAL A 48 -0.97 4.61 4.89
N PRO A 49 0.00 4.95 5.74
CA PRO A 49 0.91 6.07 5.42
C PRO A 49 1.70 5.82 4.13
N VAL A 50 2.23 4.62 3.96
CA VAL A 50 2.97 4.28 2.74
C VAL A 50 2.03 4.33 1.54
N GLY A 51 0.84 3.73 1.66
CA GLY A 51 -0.15 3.74 0.59
C GLY A 51 -0.56 5.14 0.18
N ARG A 52 -0.69 6.06 1.11
CA ARG A 52 -1.02 7.45 0.80
C ARG A 52 0.05 8.12 -0.06
N GLU A 53 1.32 7.80 0.17
CA GLU A 53 2.38 8.33 -0.67
C GLU A 53 2.36 7.69 -2.05
N LEU A 54 2.13 6.38 -2.12
CA LEU A 54 2.04 5.67 -3.40
C LEU A 54 0.82 6.12 -4.22
N GLU A 55 -0.27 6.48 -3.57
CA GLU A 55 -1.49 6.94 -4.23
C GLU A 55 -1.23 8.15 -5.12
N LYS A 56 -0.28 8.99 -4.74
CA LYS A 56 0.06 10.21 -5.47
C LYS A 56 0.92 9.94 -6.71
N LEU A 57 1.47 8.74 -6.86
CA LEU A 57 2.42 8.44 -7.92
C LEU A 57 1.69 7.84 -9.14
N PRO A 58 1.72 8.51 -10.29
CA PRO A 58 0.94 8.04 -11.44
C PRO A 58 1.42 6.72 -12.02
N TYR A 59 2.69 6.35 -11.80
CA TYR A 59 3.21 5.07 -12.28
C TYR A 59 2.88 3.90 -11.34
N VAL A 60 2.32 4.15 -10.17
CA VAL A 60 1.84 3.09 -9.30
C VAL A 60 0.41 2.80 -9.69
N SER A 61 0.17 1.61 -10.24
CA SER A 61 -1.17 1.26 -10.73
C SER A 61 -2.07 0.66 -9.65
N GLY A 62 -1.49 0.24 -8.52
CA GLY A 62 -2.29 -0.35 -7.45
C GLY A 62 -1.44 -0.87 -6.32
N TYR A 63 -2.08 -1.58 -5.43
CA TYR A 63 -1.48 -2.17 -4.25
C TYR A 63 -1.68 -3.68 -4.25
N ALA A 64 -0.88 -4.39 -3.46
CA ALA A 64 -1.12 -5.80 -3.21
C ALA A 64 -1.14 -6.04 -1.70
N THR A 65 -2.15 -6.76 -1.24
CA THR A 65 -2.31 -7.15 0.16
C THR A 65 -2.46 -8.66 0.25
N ALA A 66 -2.36 -9.21 1.45
CA ALA A 66 -2.52 -10.65 1.63
C ALA A 66 -3.99 -11.03 1.81
N THR A 67 -4.81 -10.16 2.40
CA THR A 67 -6.19 -10.49 2.75
C THR A 67 -7.15 -9.39 2.34
N ALA A 68 -8.43 -9.73 2.27
CA ALA A 68 -9.47 -8.75 2.01
C ALA A 68 -9.57 -7.72 3.14
N GLU A 69 -9.30 -8.14 4.36
CA GLU A 69 -9.33 -7.25 5.52
C GLU A 69 -8.27 -6.15 5.38
N GLU A 70 -7.07 -6.52 4.94
CA GLU A 70 -6.03 -5.53 4.67
C GLU A 70 -6.45 -4.56 3.57
N ALA A 71 -7.05 -5.08 2.51
CA ALA A 71 -7.54 -4.24 1.42
C ALA A 71 -8.63 -3.27 1.91
N LEU A 72 -9.51 -3.74 2.78
CA LEU A 72 -10.57 -2.91 3.33
C LEU A 72 -10.01 -1.75 4.14
N ILE A 73 -8.95 -1.99 4.91
CA ILE A 73 -8.28 -0.92 5.65
C ILE A 73 -7.83 0.20 4.71
N LEU A 74 -7.26 -0.17 3.56
CA LEU A 74 -6.83 0.81 2.56
C LEU A 74 -8.02 1.60 2.01
N ARG A 75 -9.13 0.92 1.70
CA ARG A 75 -10.33 1.58 1.21
C ARG A 75 -10.91 2.56 2.22
N ARG A 76 -10.96 2.16 3.49
CA ARG A 76 -11.46 3.03 4.56
C ARG A 76 -10.58 4.24 4.78
N ALA A 77 -9.29 4.13 4.46
CA ALA A 77 -8.37 5.26 4.52
C ALA A 77 -8.49 6.20 3.32
N GLY A 78 -9.33 5.88 2.34
CA GLY A 78 -9.57 6.73 1.19
C GLY A 78 -8.69 6.43 -0.01
N LEU A 79 -7.91 5.36 0.02
CA LEU A 79 -7.08 4.97 -1.12
C LEU A 79 -7.96 4.35 -2.20
N LYS A 80 -7.75 4.75 -3.44
CA LYS A 80 -8.67 4.42 -4.53
C LYS A 80 -8.08 3.52 -5.60
N LYS A 81 -6.75 3.39 -5.66
CA LYS A 81 -6.13 2.53 -6.66
C LYS A 81 -6.54 1.07 -6.48
N PRO A 82 -6.51 0.26 -7.55
CA PRO A 82 -6.84 -1.16 -7.45
C PRO A 82 -6.03 -1.88 -6.39
N VAL A 83 -6.64 -2.88 -5.74
CA VAL A 83 -5.95 -3.72 -4.76
C VAL A 83 -5.98 -5.15 -5.24
N LEU A 84 -4.81 -5.75 -5.40
CA LEU A 84 -4.65 -7.16 -5.69
C LEU A 84 -4.57 -7.91 -4.36
N ILE A 85 -5.45 -8.88 -4.18
CA ILE A 85 -5.44 -9.70 -2.97
C ILE A 85 -4.70 -10.99 -3.31
N LEU A 86 -3.56 -11.20 -2.64
CA LEU A 86 -2.67 -12.31 -2.96
C LEU A 86 -3.08 -13.64 -2.36
N GLY A 87 -3.93 -13.62 -1.34
CA GLY A 87 -4.40 -14.81 -0.67
C GLY A 87 -5.84 -15.15 -1.01
N TYR A 88 -6.33 -16.26 -0.45
CA TYR A 88 -7.73 -16.63 -0.60
C TYR A 88 -8.60 -15.70 0.23
N THR A 89 -9.76 -15.35 -0.31
CA THR A 89 -10.75 -14.59 0.44
C THR A 89 -12.14 -15.11 0.09
N PHE A 90 -13.05 -15.10 1.07
CA PHE A 90 -14.41 -15.56 0.86
C PHE A 90 -15.19 -14.55 0.01
N PRO A 91 -16.09 -15.03 -0.86
CA PRO A 91 -16.88 -14.11 -1.70
C PRO A 91 -17.62 -13.03 -0.92
N VAL A 92 -18.11 -13.35 0.27
CA VAL A 92 -18.82 -12.37 1.10
C VAL A 92 -17.94 -11.18 1.48
N SER A 93 -16.64 -11.37 1.58
CA SER A 93 -15.72 -10.29 1.91
C SER A 93 -15.62 -9.26 0.79
N TYR A 94 -15.86 -9.65 -0.46
CA TYR A 94 -15.78 -8.76 -1.61
C TYR A 94 -16.84 -7.66 -1.55
N THR A 95 -17.99 -7.95 -0.95
CA THR A 95 -19.09 -6.99 -0.90
C THR A 95 -18.74 -5.76 -0.07
N HIS A 96 -17.73 -5.85 0.78
CA HIS A 96 -17.27 -4.75 1.62
C HIS A 96 -16.16 -3.93 0.98
N LEU A 97 -15.67 -4.35 -0.18
CA LEU A 97 -14.60 -3.65 -0.89
C LEU A 97 -15.18 -2.80 -1.99
N THR A 98 -14.62 -1.61 -2.15
CA THR A 98 -14.97 -0.73 -3.25
C THR A 98 -14.13 -1.10 -4.47
N LEU A 99 -14.73 -1.13 -5.63
CA LEU A 99 -13.98 -1.33 -6.86
C LEU A 99 -13.07 -0.13 -7.10
N PRO A 100 -11.91 -0.33 -7.75
CA PRO A 100 -11.51 -1.59 -8.36
C PRO A 100 -10.71 -2.46 -7.37
N THR A 101 -10.99 -3.76 -7.40
CA THR A 101 -10.30 -4.77 -6.60
C THR A 101 -10.03 -5.97 -7.49
N ILE A 102 -8.81 -6.52 -7.43
CA ILE A 102 -8.36 -7.64 -8.24
C ILE A 102 -7.95 -8.79 -7.32
N LEU A 103 -8.35 -9.99 -7.67
CA LEU A 103 -8.07 -11.19 -6.88
C LEU A 103 -6.95 -12.02 -7.51
#